data_678b8110961328f9dde96119ae46d7af
#
_entry.id   678b8110961328f9dde96119ae46d7af
#
_cell.length_a   1.000
_cell.length_b   1.000
_cell.length_c   1.000
_cell.angle_alpha   90.00
_cell.angle_beta   90.00
_cell.angle_gamma   90.00
#
_symmetry.space_group_name_H-M   'P 1'
#
loop_
_entity.id
_entity.type
_entity.pdbx_description
1 polymer ?
#
loop_
_entity_poly.entity_id
_entity_poly.type
_entity_poly.pdbx_seq_one_letter_code
_entity_poly.pdbx_strand_id
1 'polypeptide(L)'
;MVVRNMDKIISLMITAVMTVTSCSFKGENPLDGKRIAFIGDSISYGTNWQGGYGKLIGEQYNMNVTNVSKGGATLADNVHWSENSDGYRPYITDMLDNLDGDYEYIIAEGGLNDFWGHSELGEITDGFSGDFDENTMTGGMEKMFFEIKNDFPNSKVGFV
;
A
#
# COMPACT_ATOMS: atom_id res chain seq x y z
N MET A 1 52.73 13.27 -21.59
CA MET A 1 51.86 12.52 -22.54
C MET A 1 50.73 11.70 -21.83
N VAL A 2 50.94 11.28 -20.60
CA VAL A 2 49.94 10.47 -19.82
C VAL A 2 48.75 11.31 -19.35
N VAL A 3 48.93 12.55 -18.89
CA VAL A 3 47.86 13.40 -18.33
C VAL A 3 46.78 13.71 -19.37
N ARG A 4 47.15 13.93 -20.62
CA ARG A 4 46.24 14.30 -21.72
C ARG A 4 45.28 13.18 -22.13
N ASN A 5 45.56 11.94 -21.76
CA ASN A 5 44.67 10.80 -22.00
C ASN A 5 43.70 10.55 -20.83
N MET A 6 44.08 10.94 -19.61
CA MET A 6 43.16 10.80 -18.44
C MET A 6 41.93 11.70 -18.55
N ASP A 7 42.14 12.97 -19.01
CA ASP A 7 41.01 13.90 -19.17
C ASP A 7 39.99 13.42 -20.20
N LYS A 8 40.45 12.76 -21.27
CA LYS A 8 39.57 12.14 -22.28
C LYS A 8 38.81 10.92 -21.75
N ILE A 9 39.44 10.10 -20.90
CA ILE A 9 38.81 8.94 -20.29
C ILE A 9 37.76 9.37 -19.26
N ILE A 10 38.08 10.38 -18.44
CA ILE A 10 37.15 10.96 -17.45
C ILE A 10 35.97 11.60 -18.17
N SER A 11 36.19 12.36 -19.24
CA SER A 11 35.12 12.96 -20.04
C SER A 11 34.23 11.91 -20.70
N LEU A 12 34.82 10.83 -21.21
CA LEU A 12 34.07 9.72 -21.80
C LEU A 12 33.24 8.95 -20.77
N MET A 13 33.76 8.74 -19.55
CA MET A 13 33.02 8.11 -18.45
C MET A 13 31.87 8.98 -17.95
N ILE A 14 32.08 10.29 -17.80
CA ILE A 14 31.03 11.22 -17.39
C ILE A 14 29.92 11.27 -18.46
N THR A 15 30.26 11.27 -19.74
CA THR A 15 29.29 11.25 -20.84
C THR A 15 28.51 9.91 -20.86
N ALA A 16 29.18 8.79 -20.61
CA ALA A 16 28.52 7.49 -20.55
C ALA A 16 27.57 7.37 -19.35
N VAL A 17 27.94 7.89 -18.18
CA VAL A 17 27.09 7.93 -16.99
C VAL A 17 25.88 8.86 -17.21
N MET A 18 26.06 10.02 -17.87
CA MET A 18 24.95 10.92 -18.18
C MET A 18 23.99 10.33 -19.22
N THR A 19 24.45 9.49 -20.14
CA THR A 19 23.56 8.85 -21.13
C THR A 19 22.77 7.68 -20.56
N VAL A 20 23.25 7.02 -19.49
CA VAL A 20 22.51 5.93 -18.81
C VAL A 20 21.40 6.49 -17.91
N THR A 21 21.57 7.68 -17.32
CA THR A 21 20.54 8.33 -16.50
C THR A 21 19.41 8.97 -17.29
N SER A 22 19.55 9.10 -18.62
CA SER A 22 18.51 9.62 -19.51
C SER A 22 17.77 8.54 -20.33
N CYS A 23 17.73 7.30 -19.86
CA CYS A 23 16.74 6.33 -20.32
C CYS A 23 15.35 6.78 -19.84
N SER A 24 14.83 7.85 -20.43
CA SER A 24 13.40 8.09 -20.45
C SER A 24 12.77 6.87 -21.13
N PHE A 25 12.03 6.10 -20.38
CA PHE A 25 11.17 5.06 -20.92
C PHE A 25 10.21 5.78 -21.87
N LYS A 26 10.48 5.77 -23.18
CA LYS A 26 9.60 6.29 -24.23
C LYS A 26 8.50 5.26 -24.54
N GLY A 27 7.85 4.76 -23.48
CA GLY A 27 6.62 4.00 -23.57
C GLY A 27 5.50 4.84 -23.00
N GLU A 28 4.31 4.68 -23.49
CA GLU A 28 3.11 5.22 -22.84
C GLU A 28 3.09 4.71 -21.41
N ASN A 29 2.86 5.58 -20.43
CA ASN A 29 2.71 5.16 -19.04
C ASN A 29 1.40 4.37 -18.90
N PRO A 30 1.44 3.05 -18.67
CA PRO A 30 0.20 2.24 -18.63
C PRO A 30 -0.66 2.54 -17.40
N LEU A 31 -0.14 3.34 -16.45
CA LEU A 31 -0.81 3.73 -15.22
C LEU A 31 -1.40 5.15 -15.30
N ASP A 32 -1.14 5.87 -16.40
CA ASP A 32 -1.60 7.24 -16.60
C ASP A 32 -3.12 7.35 -16.47
N GLY A 33 -3.58 8.24 -15.59
CA GLY A 33 -5.01 8.46 -15.33
C GLY A 33 -5.73 7.33 -14.59
N LYS A 34 -5.06 6.20 -14.27
CA LYS A 34 -5.68 5.08 -13.55
C LYS A 34 -6.03 5.47 -12.11
N ARG A 35 -7.12 4.89 -11.59
CA ARG A 35 -7.53 5.07 -10.19
C ARG A 35 -6.89 3.99 -9.32
N ILE A 36 -6.28 4.42 -8.21
CA ILE A 36 -5.70 3.54 -7.20
C ILE A 36 -6.19 3.94 -5.82
N ALA A 37 -6.63 2.96 -5.02
CA ALA A 37 -6.99 3.15 -3.63
C ALA A 37 -5.92 2.57 -2.71
N PHE A 38 -5.70 3.22 -1.57
CA PHE A 38 -4.88 2.73 -0.46
C PHE A 38 -5.73 2.61 0.79
N ILE A 39 -5.71 1.44 1.40
CA ILE A 39 -6.29 1.15 2.71
C ILE A 39 -5.18 0.59 3.60
N GLY A 40 -5.14 0.97 4.85
CA GLY A 40 -4.10 0.49 5.76
C GLY A 40 -3.88 1.36 6.98
N ASP A 41 -2.72 1.23 7.57
CA ASP A 41 -2.38 1.91 8.81
C ASP A 41 -1.61 3.23 8.61
N SER A 42 -0.79 3.60 9.60
CA SER A 42 0.00 4.85 9.59
C SER A 42 1.07 4.90 8.51
N ILE A 43 1.51 3.76 7.99
CA ILE A 43 2.52 3.67 6.93
C ILE A 43 1.89 4.13 5.62
N SER A 44 0.73 3.57 5.28
CA SER A 44 -0.06 3.98 4.11
C SER A 44 -0.65 5.38 4.26
N TYR A 45 -1.10 5.75 5.47
CA TYR A 45 -1.60 7.09 5.78
C TYR A 45 -0.53 8.17 5.61
N GLY A 46 0.73 7.85 5.94
CA GLY A 46 1.85 8.77 5.81
C GLY A 46 1.94 9.79 6.93
N THR A 47 1.92 9.33 8.18
CA THR A 47 1.93 10.17 9.40
C THR A 47 2.98 11.28 9.40
N ASN A 48 4.15 11.03 8.80
CA ASN A 48 5.23 12.00 8.69
C ASN A 48 5.37 12.62 7.29
N TRP A 49 4.56 12.15 6.32
CA TRP A 49 4.61 12.57 4.93
C TRP A 49 3.17 12.78 4.44
N GLN A 50 2.78 14.00 4.18
CA GLN A 50 1.42 14.34 3.75
C GLN A 50 1.00 13.50 2.53
N GLY A 51 0.21 12.44 2.77
CA GLY A 51 -0.33 11.54 1.75
C GLY A 51 0.41 10.21 1.56
N GLY A 52 1.43 9.92 2.40
CA GLY A 52 2.14 8.63 2.37
C GLY A 52 2.81 8.31 1.04
N TYR A 53 3.21 7.05 0.87
CA TYR A 53 3.80 6.57 -0.38
C TYR A 53 2.78 6.56 -1.54
N GLY A 54 1.48 6.49 -1.25
CA GLY A 54 0.43 6.57 -2.26
C GLY A 54 0.48 7.87 -3.06
N LYS A 55 0.71 9.00 -2.39
CA LYS A 55 0.89 10.29 -3.06
C LYS A 55 2.10 10.29 -4.02
N LEU A 56 3.24 9.73 -3.58
CA LEU A 56 4.43 9.65 -4.42
C LEU A 56 4.18 8.80 -5.68
N ILE A 57 3.48 7.68 -5.53
CA ILE A 57 3.07 6.81 -6.65
C ILE A 57 2.16 7.60 -7.61
N GLY A 58 1.16 8.29 -7.06
CA GLY A 58 0.25 9.11 -7.86
C GLY A 58 0.98 10.18 -8.68
N GLU A 59 1.87 10.92 -8.06
CA GLU A 59 2.66 11.96 -8.73
C GLU A 59 3.62 11.38 -9.78
N GLN A 60 4.31 10.27 -9.44
CA GLN A 60 5.29 9.65 -10.35
C GLN A 60 4.65 9.04 -11.59
N TYR A 61 3.47 8.44 -11.46
CA TYR A 61 2.80 7.69 -12.53
C TYR A 61 1.53 8.37 -13.06
N ASN A 62 1.26 9.60 -12.62
CA ASN A 62 0.06 10.36 -12.97
C ASN A 62 -1.24 9.58 -12.72
N MET A 63 -1.35 8.94 -11.54
CA MET A 63 -2.52 8.19 -11.11
C MET A 63 -3.46 9.03 -10.26
N ASN A 64 -4.74 8.71 -10.30
CA ASN A 64 -5.75 9.28 -9.41
C ASN A 64 -5.80 8.47 -8.11
N VAL A 65 -5.27 9.05 -7.03
CA VAL A 65 -5.10 8.38 -5.74
C VAL A 65 -6.24 8.71 -4.78
N THR A 66 -6.85 7.67 -4.21
CA THR A 66 -7.70 7.73 -3.03
C THR A 66 -6.98 7.02 -1.88
N ASN A 67 -6.74 7.70 -0.77
CA ASN A 67 -6.11 7.11 0.41
C ASN A 67 -7.05 7.26 1.61
N VAL A 68 -7.62 6.16 2.07
CA VAL A 68 -8.54 6.10 3.22
C VAL A 68 -7.90 5.45 4.45
N SER A 69 -6.60 5.21 4.41
CA SER A 69 -5.82 4.63 5.51
C SER A 69 -5.93 5.45 6.80
N LYS A 70 -5.80 4.81 7.96
CA LYS A 70 -5.87 5.46 9.28
C LYS A 70 -4.73 5.02 10.17
N GLY A 71 -4.10 5.98 10.86
CA GLY A 71 -3.04 5.67 11.81
C GLY A 71 -3.48 4.72 12.91
N GLY A 72 -2.67 3.70 13.18
CA GLY A 72 -2.95 2.72 14.22
C GLY A 72 -3.91 1.59 13.83
N ALA A 73 -4.34 1.54 12.58
CA ALA A 73 -5.29 0.52 12.12
C ALA A 73 -4.74 -0.90 12.20
N THR A 74 -5.65 -1.86 12.38
CA THR A 74 -5.38 -3.29 12.54
C THR A 74 -6.16 -4.13 11.56
N LEU A 75 -5.64 -5.31 11.25
CA LEU A 75 -6.35 -6.35 10.49
C LEU A 75 -7.41 -7.03 11.34
N ALA A 76 -7.10 -7.31 12.62
CA ALA A 76 -8.09 -7.85 13.56
C ALA A 76 -9.03 -6.73 14.05
N ASP A 77 -10.32 -7.09 14.19
CA ASP A 77 -11.37 -6.18 14.65
C ASP A 77 -11.38 -6.09 16.17
N ASN A 78 -11.09 -5.82 17.07
CA ASN A 78 -11.15 -5.81 18.55
C ASN A 78 -9.85 -5.42 19.27
N VAL A 79 -8.90 -4.88 18.52
CA VAL A 79 -7.61 -4.49 19.12
C VAL A 79 -7.73 -3.14 19.83
N HIS A 80 -7.50 -3.13 21.12
CA HIS A 80 -7.51 -1.90 21.90
C HIS A 80 -6.23 -1.07 21.71
N TRP A 81 -6.32 0.24 21.92
CA TRP A 81 -5.15 1.12 21.92
C TRP A 81 -4.12 0.77 23.02
N SER A 82 -4.60 0.29 24.16
CA SER A 82 -3.80 -0.24 25.25
C SER A 82 -4.66 -1.12 26.15
N GLU A 83 -4.04 -1.90 27.02
CA GLU A 83 -4.74 -2.79 27.98
C GLU A 83 -5.76 -2.07 28.90
N ASN A 84 -5.60 -0.77 29.09
CA ASN A 84 -6.46 0.05 29.94
C ASN A 84 -7.31 1.04 29.12
N SER A 85 -7.46 0.86 27.83
CA SER A 85 -8.23 1.73 26.95
C SER A 85 -9.56 1.08 26.60
N ASP A 86 -10.65 1.84 26.73
CA ASP A 86 -11.97 1.43 26.20
C ASP A 86 -12.08 1.66 24.67
N GLY A 87 -11.07 2.29 24.05
CA GLY A 87 -11.06 2.61 22.64
C GLY A 87 -10.39 1.53 21.79
N TYR A 88 -11.09 1.08 20.76
CA TYR A 88 -10.55 0.18 19.75
C TYR A 88 -9.69 0.92 18.73
N ARG A 89 -8.76 0.21 18.12
CA ARG A 89 -8.03 0.66 16.94
C ARG A 89 -8.96 0.66 15.73
N PRO A 90 -8.72 1.51 14.72
CA PRO A 90 -9.48 1.45 13.49
C PRO A 90 -9.30 0.07 12.82
N TYR A 91 -10.39 -0.52 12.38
CA TYR A 91 -10.40 -1.78 11.62
C TYR A 91 -10.17 -1.48 10.14
N ILE A 92 -9.21 -2.17 9.50
CA ILE A 92 -8.82 -1.87 8.11
C ILE A 92 -9.98 -2.16 7.14
N THR A 93 -10.72 -3.22 7.36
CA THR A 93 -11.85 -3.62 6.49
C THR A 93 -12.92 -2.52 6.43
N ASP A 94 -13.24 -1.86 7.53
CA ASP A 94 -14.22 -0.75 7.55
C ASP A 94 -13.81 0.44 6.66
N MET A 95 -12.56 0.50 6.25
CA MET A 95 -12.12 1.58 5.36
C MET A 95 -12.64 1.40 3.93
N LEU A 96 -13.03 0.18 3.54
CA LEU A 96 -13.65 -0.10 2.25
C LEU A 96 -14.93 0.70 2.06
N ASP A 97 -15.69 0.93 3.12
CA ASP A 97 -16.92 1.75 3.11
C ASP A 97 -16.68 3.21 2.69
N ASN A 98 -15.43 3.67 2.75
CA ASN A 98 -15.05 5.02 2.35
C ASN A 98 -14.52 5.10 0.91
N LEU A 99 -14.51 4.00 0.19
CA LEU A 99 -14.17 3.97 -1.22
C LEU A 99 -15.42 4.17 -2.07
N ASP A 100 -15.34 5.05 -3.05
CA ASP A 100 -16.42 5.36 -3.98
C ASP A 100 -16.03 5.06 -5.43
N GLY A 101 -16.89 4.34 -6.13
CA GLY A 101 -16.73 4.02 -7.54
C GLY A 101 -15.69 2.93 -7.82
N ASP A 102 -15.26 2.84 -9.08
CA ASP A 102 -14.38 1.78 -9.57
C ASP A 102 -12.90 2.17 -9.42
N TYR A 103 -12.07 1.21 -9.01
CA TYR A 103 -10.61 1.33 -8.95
C TYR A 103 -9.96 0.26 -9.82
N GLU A 104 -8.92 0.61 -10.58
CA GLU A 104 -8.11 -0.39 -11.27
C GLU A 104 -7.14 -1.11 -10.31
N TYR A 105 -6.78 -0.45 -9.21
CA TYR A 105 -5.86 -0.99 -8.22
C TYR A 105 -6.35 -0.66 -6.80
N ILE A 106 -6.26 -1.64 -5.90
CA ILE A 106 -6.44 -1.46 -4.47
C ILE A 106 -5.22 -2.03 -3.78
N ILE A 107 -4.53 -1.21 -2.99
CA ILE A 107 -3.38 -1.63 -2.19
C ILE A 107 -3.79 -1.60 -0.72
N ALA A 108 -3.74 -2.77 -0.10
CA ALA A 108 -3.97 -2.94 1.33
C ALA A 108 -2.63 -3.12 2.05
N GLU A 109 -2.53 -2.60 3.25
CA GLU A 109 -1.35 -2.70 4.11
C GLU A 109 -1.80 -2.83 5.57
N GLY A 110 -1.12 -3.69 6.36
CA GLY A 110 -1.45 -3.85 7.77
C GLY A 110 -0.71 -5.00 8.44
N GLY A 111 -0.98 -5.18 9.74
CA GLY A 111 -0.41 -6.25 10.57
C GLY A 111 0.62 -5.76 11.58
N LEU A 112 1.27 -4.61 11.37
CA LEU A 112 2.24 -4.08 12.33
C LEU A 112 1.57 -3.71 13.66
N ASN A 113 0.43 -3.08 13.61
CA ASN A 113 -0.32 -2.70 14.80
C ASN A 113 -0.97 -3.90 15.50
N ASP A 114 -1.33 -4.93 14.75
CA ASP A 114 -1.80 -6.21 15.29
C ASP A 114 -0.69 -6.88 16.10
N PHE A 115 0.51 -6.95 15.55
CA PHE A 115 1.67 -7.50 16.25
C PHE A 115 1.92 -6.75 17.58
N TRP A 116 1.87 -5.43 17.58
CA TRP A 116 2.06 -4.63 18.81
C TRP A 116 0.85 -4.67 19.75
N GLY A 117 -0.34 -4.87 19.20
CA GLY A 117 -1.58 -5.06 19.96
C GLY A 117 -1.77 -6.49 20.48
N HIS A 118 -0.81 -7.38 20.20
CA HIS A 118 -0.87 -8.81 20.59
C HIS A 118 -2.10 -9.53 20.05
N SER A 119 -2.57 -9.17 18.84
CA SER A 119 -3.65 -9.88 18.17
C SER A 119 -3.25 -11.32 17.92
N GLU A 120 -4.18 -12.24 18.07
CA GLU A 120 -3.97 -13.62 17.68
C GLU A 120 -3.79 -13.73 16.16
N LEU A 121 -2.89 -14.61 15.72
CA LEU A 121 -2.68 -14.82 14.29
C LEU A 121 -3.94 -15.40 13.63
N GLY A 122 -4.59 -16.36 14.26
CA GLY A 122 -5.71 -17.10 13.72
C GLY A 122 -5.29 -18.16 12.69
N GLU A 123 -6.29 -18.89 12.19
CA GLU A 123 -6.12 -19.92 11.18
C GLU A 123 -6.82 -19.50 9.88
N ILE A 124 -6.33 -20.01 8.75
CA ILE A 124 -6.96 -19.75 7.44
C ILE A 124 -8.27 -20.56 7.36
N THR A 125 -9.33 -19.90 6.96
CA THR A 125 -10.65 -20.51 6.81
C THR A 125 -10.71 -21.41 5.57
N ASP A 126 -11.18 -22.63 5.72
CA ASP A 126 -11.41 -23.51 4.59
C ASP A 126 -12.52 -22.98 3.66
N GLY A 127 -12.17 -22.77 2.40
CA GLY A 127 -13.13 -22.49 1.33
C GLY A 127 -13.48 -21.03 1.13
N PHE A 128 -12.90 -20.08 1.86
CA PHE A 128 -13.13 -18.63 1.69
C PHE A 128 -14.63 -18.28 1.60
N SER A 129 -15.40 -18.76 2.59
CA SER A 129 -16.87 -18.81 2.56
C SER A 129 -17.59 -17.60 3.14
N GLY A 130 -16.86 -16.68 3.78
CA GLY A 130 -17.42 -15.49 4.43
C GLY A 130 -17.69 -15.65 5.93
N ASP A 131 -17.38 -16.80 6.53
CA ASP A 131 -17.45 -17.01 7.98
C ASP A 131 -16.04 -16.93 8.57
N PHE A 132 -15.56 -15.71 8.76
CA PHE A 132 -14.19 -15.41 9.19
C PHE A 132 -14.16 -15.01 10.66
N ASP A 133 -13.13 -15.45 11.41
CA ASP A 133 -12.89 -14.95 12.76
C ASP A 133 -12.18 -13.59 12.72
N GLU A 134 -12.96 -12.54 12.57
CA GLU A 134 -12.47 -11.16 12.45
C GLU A 134 -11.68 -10.67 13.68
N ASN A 135 -11.74 -11.39 14.80
CA ASN A 135 -10.93 -11.08 15.98
C ASN A 135 -9.46 -11.52 15.84
N THR A 136 -9.10 -12.16 14.74
CA THR A 136 -7.74 -12.59 14.44
C THR A 136 -7.18 -11.86 13.22
N MET A 137 -5.85 -11.77 13.12
CA MET A 137 -5.19 -11.14 11.97
C MET A 137 -5.57 -11.84 10.66
N THR A 138 -5.54 -13.17 10.65
CA THR A 138 -5.84 -13.97 9.46
C THR A 138 -7.31 -13.81 9.05
N GLY A 139 -8.23 -13.92 9.99
CA GLY A 139 -9.66 -13.79 9.71
C GLY A 139 -10.05 -12.39 9.23
N GLY A 140 -9.48 -11.34 9.84
CA GLY A 140 -9.68 -9.97 9.38
C GLY A 140 -9.10 -9.71 7.99
N MET A 141 -7.93 -10.30 7.67
CA MET A 141 -7.36 -10.25 6.33
C MET A 141 -8.24 -10.98 5.31
N GLU A 142 -8.74 -12.17 5.63
CA GLU A 142 -9.64 -12.92 4.76
C GLU A 142 -10.94 -12.16 4.51
N LYS A 143 -11.52 -11.55 5.54
CA LYS A 143 -12.70 -10.70 5.45
C LYS A 143 -12.46 -9.52 4.51
N MET A 144 -11.37 -8.80 4.70
CA MET A 144 -11.00 -7.67 3.84
C MET A 144 -10.90 -8.10 2.36
N PHE A 145 -10.20 -9.19 2.06
CA PHE A 145 -10.10 -9.67 0.68
C PHE A 145 -11.43 -10.16 0.11
N PHE A 146 -12.28 -10.76 0.95
CA PHE A 146 -13.61 -11.20 0.56
C PHE A 146 -14.47 -10.00 0.14
N GLU A 147 -14.47 -8.93 0.92
CA GLU A 147 -15.20 -7.70 0.60
C GLU A 147 -14.65 -7.00 -0.62
N ILE A 148 -13.32 -6.85 -0.73
CA ILE A 148 -12.70 -6.28 -1.94
C ILE A 148 -13.12 -7.06 -3.19
N LYS A 149 -13.14 -8.39 -3.12
CA LYS A 149 -13.54 -9.22 -4.25
C LYS A 149 -15.01 -9.03 -4.65
N ASN A 150 -15.89 -8.80 -3.67
CA ASN A 150 -17.32 -8.64 -3.92
C ASN A 150 -17.66 -7.23 -4.40
N ASP A 151 -17.08 -6.21 -3.78
CA ASP A 151 -17.44 -4.80 -4.01
C ASP A 151 -16.63 -4.18 -5.15
N PHE A 152 -15.40 -4.69 -5.36
CA PHE A 152 -14.48 -4.20 -6.40
C PHE A 152 -13.97 -5.33 -7.30
N PRO A 153 -14.87 -6.11 -7.96
CA PRO A 153 -14.51 -7.36 -8.64
C PRO A 153 -13.54 -7.19 -9.80
N ASN A 154 -13.40 -5.98 -10.34
CA ASN A 154 -12.51 -5.66 -11.46
C ASN A 154 -11.16 -5.08 -11.01
N SER A 155 -10.98 -4.82 -9.74
CA SER A 155 -9.74 -4.26 -9.20
C SER A 155 -8.63 -5.31 -9.12
N LYS A 156 -7.40 -4.87 -9.41
CA LYS A 156 -6.20 -5.64 -9.09
C LYS A 156 -5.78 -5.29 -7.66
N VAL A 157 -5.61 -6.31 -6.85
CA VAL A 157 -5.34 -6.15 -5.41
C VAL A 157 -3.90 -6.51 -5.11
N GLY A 158 -3.23 -5.66 -4.33
CA GLY A 158 -1.93 -5.92 -3.74
C GLY A 158 -2.00 -5.80 -2.22
N PHE A 159 -1.23 -6.63 -1.53
CA PHE A 159 -1.03 -6.53 -0.08
C PHE A 159 0.46 -6.32 0.22
N VAL A 160 0.77 -5.41 1.16
CA VAL A 160 2.14 -4.99 1.53
C VAL A 160 2.39 -5.22 3.01
#